data_fb87c8e2d46039f9dd9cf2e5ebea9186
#
_entry.id   fb87c8e2d46039f9dd9cf2e5ebea9186
#
_cell.length_a   1.000
_cell.length_b   1.000
_cell.length_c   1.000
_cell.angle_alpha   90.00
_cell.angle_beta   90.00
_cell.angle_gamma   90.00
#
_symmetry.space_group_name_H-M   'P 1'
#
loop_
_entity.id
_entity.type
_entity.pdbx_description
1 polymer ?
#
loop_
_entity_poly.entity_id
_entity_poly.type
_entity_poly.pdbx_seq_one_letter_code
_entity_poly.pdbx_strand_id
1 'polypeptide(L)'
;MSGTDRYVSPLSERYASKEMQYIFSPDMKFRTWRKLWIALAETEKELGLSITDEQIEELKANAENINYDVAKEREKVCRHDVMSHVYAYGVQCPKAKGIIHLGATSCYVGDNTDIIVMNEALKLAKKKLVNVIAELAKFADTYKDQPTLAFTHFQPAQPTTVGKRATLWMQEFLMDLEDLEYVQSTLKLLGSKGTTGTQASFLELFDGDQETIDKIDPMIAEKMGFKNCYPVSGQTYSRKVDTRVLNVLAGIAASATKFSNDIRLLQHLKEVEEPFEKGQIGSSAMAYKRNPMRSERIASLSRYVITDALNPAITSSVQWFERTLDDSANKRLSIPEGFLAIDGILDLCMNVVDGLVVYPKVILKHMMAELPFMATENIMMDAVKAGGDRQELHERIRELSMIAGKHVKEEGRDNDLLDLIAADEMFHLTKEELEKTMDPSKYTGRASVQVDAFLKNVVNPVLEANKDALGMTAEINV
;
A
#
# COMPACT_ATOMS: atom_id res chain seq x y z
N MET A 1 17.90 -15.28 27.64
CA MET A 1 17.08 -14.19 28.23
C MET A 1 15.74 -14.26 27.52
N SER A 2 14.65 -14.39 28.26
CA SER A 2 13.30 -14.39 27.67
C SER A 2 13.07 -13.00 27.08
N GLY A 3 12.55 -12.91 25.86
CA GLY A 3 12.30 -11.63 25.16
C GLY A 3 11.19 -10.75 25.77
N THR A 4 10.73 -11.09 26.98
CA THR A 4 9.61 -10.44 27.67
C THR A 4 10.03 -9.30 28.60
N ASP A 5 11.33 -9.07 28.77
CA ASP A 5 11.91 -8.08 29.68
C ASP A 5 12.36 -6.77 28.99
N ARG A 6 12.05 -6.63 27.70
CA ARG A 6 12.39 -5.45 26.89
C ARG A 6 11.28 -5.10 25.90
N TYR A 7 11.28 -3.85 25.46
CA TYR A 7 10.39 -3.40 24.39
C TYR A 7 10.71 -4.10 23.07
N VAL A 8 9.67 -4.62 22.41
CA VAL A 8 9.71 -5.13 21.03
C VAL A 8 8.69 -4.35 20.23
N SER A 9 9.04 -3.90 19.03
CA SER A 9 8.12 -3.16 18.17
C SER A 9 6.91 -4.02 17.77
N PRO A 10 5.68 -3.55 17.99
CA PRO A 10 4.48 -4.25 17.52
C PRO A 10 4.46 -4.48 16.01
N LEU A 11 5.14 -3.63 15.23
CA LEU A 11 5.25 -3.81 13.78
C LEU A 11 5.90 -5.14 13.44
N SER A 12 6.99 -5.50 14.12
CA SER A 12 7.68 -6.77 13.89
C SER A 12 6.98 -7.97 14.54
N GLU A 13 6.40 -7.78 15.74
CA GLU A 13 5.83 -8.90 16.50
C GLU A 13 4.43 -9.29 16.01
N ARG A 14 3.64 -8.31 15.57
CA ARG A 14 2.19 -8.49 15.35
C ARG A 14 1.71 -8.23 13.94
N TYR A 15 2.34 -7.33 13.18
CA TYR A 15 1.73 -6.79 11.97
C TYR A 15 2.45 -7.13 10.68
N ALA A 16 3.77 -7.01 10.65
CA ALA A 16 4.53 -7.26 9.43
C ALA A 16 4.77 -8.76 9.18
N SER A 17 4.75 -9.15 7.91
CA SER A 17 5.13 -10.48 7.48
C SER A 17 6.60 -10.78 7.78
N LYS A 18 6.93 -12.07 7.89
CA LYS A 18 8.33 -12.52 8.06
C LYS A 18 9.19 -12.13 6.86
N GLU A 19 8.61 -12.09 5.68
CA GLU A 19 9.29 -11.70 4.44
C GLU A 19 9.74 -10.23 4.48
N MET A 20 8.86 -9.29 4.86
CA MET A 20 9.22 -7.89 5.01
C MET A 20 10.23 -7.68 6.14
N GLN A 21 10.08 -8.39 7.27
CA GLN A 21 11.04 -8.34 8.36
C GLN A 21 12.43 -8.82 7.93
N TYR A 22 12.51 -9.89 7.10
CA TYR A 22 13.78 -10.37 6.57
C TYR A 22 14.47 -9.33 5.69
N ILE A 23 13.72 -8.64 4.82
CA ILE A 23 14.28 -7.59 3.95
C ILE A 23 15.01 -6.50 4.75
N PHE A 24 14.53 -6.16 5.94
CA PHE A 24 15.15 -5.17 6.83
C PHE A 24 16.03 -5.79 7.93
N SER A 25 16.31 -7.09 7.84
CA SER A 25 17.13 -7.80 8.83
C SER A 25 18.62 -7.49 8.71
N PRO A 26 19.39 -7.70 9.78
CA PRO A 26 20.84 -7.68 9.71
C PRO A 26 21.40 -8.66 8.67
N ASP A 27 20.81 -9.84 8.51
CA ASP A 27 21.24 -10.82 7.52
C ASP A 27 21.16 -10.26 6.10
N MET A 28 20.03 -9.72 5.70
CA MET A 28 19.88 -9.09 4.39
C MET A 28 20.88 -7.94 4.21
N LYS A 29 21.04 -7.09 5.22
CA LYS A 29 21.96 -5.95 5.21
C LYS A 29 23.40 -6.39 4.98
N PHE A 30 23.92 -7.27 5.82
CA PHE A 30 25.36 -7.60 5.80
C PHE A 30 25.73 -8.56 4.66
N ARG A 31 24.82 -9.43 4.23
CA ARG A 31 25.02 -10.23 3.00
C ARG A 31 25.06 -9.32 1.77
N THR A 32 24.22 -8.29 1.72
CA THR A 32 24.26 -7.29 0.64
C THR A 32 25.57 -6.50 0.65
N TRP A 33 26.12 -6.15 1.83
CA TRP A 33 27.44 -5.54 1.92
C TRP A 33 28.52 -6.42 1.29
N ARG A 34 28.52 -7.73 1.61
CA ARG A 34 29.49 -8.67 1.00
C ARG A 34 29.32 -8.79 -0.51
N LYS A 35 28.10 -8.84 -1.01
CA LYS A 35 27.83 -8.82 -2.45
C LYS A 35 28.38 -7.56 -3.12
N LEU A 36 28.21 -6.40 -2.49
CA LEU A 36 28.75 -5.13 -2.98
C LEU A 36 30.28 -5.13 -2.99
N TRP A 37 30.93 -5.66 -1.94
CA TRP A 37 32.41 -5.78 -1.93
C TRP A 37 32.91 -6.76 -2.99
N ILE A 38 32.21 -7.85 -3.25
CA ILE A 38 32.53 -8.78 -4.35
C ILE A 38 32.36 -8.07 -5.69
N ALA A 39 31.25 -7.37 -5.92
CA ALA A 39 31.00 -6.64 -7.15
C ALA A 39 32.08 -5.57 -7.40
N LEU A 40 32.53 -4.88 -6.35
CA LEU A 40 33.62 -3.91 -6.45
C LEU A 40 34.95 -4.59 -6.84
N ALA A 41 35.34 -5.63 -6.11
CA ALA A 41 36.60 -6.34 -6.37
C ALA A 41 36.64 -7.00 -7.76
N GLU A 42 35.53 -7.57 -8.22
CA GLU A 42 35.40 -8.09 -9.59
C GLU A 42 35.56 -6.97 -10.62
N THR A 43 34.89 -5.82 -10.40
CA THR A 43 34.99 -4.66 -11.29
C THR A 43 36.40 -4.13 -11.34
N GLU A 44 37.05 -3.94 -10.22
CA GLU A 44 38.44 -3.49 -10.13
C GLU A 44 39.42 -4.44 -10.85
N LYS A 45 39.21 -5.76 -10.70
CA LYS A 45 39.98 -6.78 -11.41
C LYS A 45 39.80 -6.69 -12.94
N GLU A 46 38.52 -6.64 -13.38
CA GLU A 46 38.20 -6.54 -14.82
C GLU A 46 38.77 -5.26 -15.45
N LEU A 47 38.91 -4.21 -14.65
CA LEU A 47 39.49 -2.95 -15.07
C LEU A 47 41.03 -2.89 -14.95
N GLY A 48 41.68 -3.99 -14.50
CA GLY A 48 43.13 -4.13 -14.59
C GLY A 48 43.90 -4.01 -13.27
N LEU A 49 43.23 -3.86 -12.11
CA LEU A 49 43.92 -3.95 -10.82
C LEU A 49 44.40 -5.38 -10.54
N SER A 50 45.52 -5.49 -9.81
CA SER A 50 46.16 -6.77 -9.48
C SER A 50 45.36 -7.57 -8.43
N ILE A 51 44.14 -7.98 -8.77
CA ILE A 51 43.27 -8.82 -7.97
C ILE A 51 43.19 -10.20 -8.60
N THR A 52 43.40 -11.26 -7.81
CA THR A 52 43.46 -12.63 -8.32
C THR A 52 42.09 -13.33 -8.28
N ASP A 53 41.91 -14.36 -9.13
CA ASP A 53 40.70 -15.19 -9.09
C ASP A 53 40.54 -15.86 -7.72
N GLU A 54 41.65 -16.31 -7.11
CA GLU A 54 41.65 -16.94 -5.80
C GLU A 54 41.11 -16.01 -4.70
N GLN A 55 41.40 -14.70 -4.76
CA GLN A 55 40.86 -13.70 -3.83
C GLN A 55 39.35 -13.54 -4.03
N ILE A 56 38.89 -13.46 -5.29
CA ILE A 56 37.46 -13.33 -5.60
C ILE A 56 36.69 -14.57 -5.14
N GLU A 57 37.18 -15.78 -5.41
CA GLU A 57 36.53 -17.02 -4.98
C GLU A 57 36.49 -17.18 -3.44
N GLU A 58 37.51 -16.72 -2.75
CA GLU A 58 37.53 -16.71 -1.28
C GLU A 58 36.44 -15.77 -0.71
N LEU A 59 36.25 -14.57 -1.32
CA LEU A 59 35.16 -13.68 -0.95
C LEU A 59 33.78 -14.32 -1.20
N LYS A 60 33.58 -14.90 -2.39
CA LYS A 60 32.30 -15.55 -2.73
C LYS A 60 31.97 -16.72 -1.80
N ALA A 61 32.94 -17.54 -1.47
CA ALA A 61 32.75 -18.66 -0.56
C ALA A 61 32.28 -18.28 0.84
N ASN A 62 32.58 -17.04 1.27
CA ASN A 62 32.22 -16.54 2.59
C ASN A 62 31.13 -15.47 2.55
N ALA A 63 30.45 -15.25 1.40
CA ALA A 63 29.49 -14.17 1.22
C ALA A 63 28.25 -14.27 2.14
N GLU A 64 27.76 -15.49 2.35
CA GLU A 64 26.51 -15.73 3.08
C GLU A 64 26.71 -15.99 4.59
N ASN A 65 27.91 -16.35 5.02
CA ASN A 65 28.21 -16.72 6.41
C ASN A 65 28.78 -15.54 7.20
N ILE A 66 27.92 -14.73 7.81
CA ILE A 66 28.33 -13.55 8.55
C ILE A 66 28.82 -13.94 9.95
N ASN A 67 30.07 -13.64 10.27
CA ASN A 67 30.66 -13.86 11.59
C ASN A 67 30.38 -12.67 12.53
N TYR A 68 29.12 -12.56 12.98
CA TYR A 68 28.60 -11.45 13.78
C TYR A 68 29.39 -11.16 15.05
N ASP A 69 29.83 -12.19 15.76
CA ASP A 69 30.55 -12.01 17.02
C ASP A 69 31.90 -11.29 16.82
N VAL A 70 32.62 -11.66 15.75
CA VAL A 70 33.89 -11.00 15.38
C VAL A 70 33.64 -9.53 15.03
N ALA A 71 32.59 -9.26 14.25
CA ALA A 71 32.21 -7.90 13.89
C ALA A 71 31.85 -7.06 15.15
N LYS A 72 31.01 -7.59 16.04
CA LYS A 72 30.61 -6.93 17.28
C LYS A 72 31.79 -6.61 18.21
N GLU A 73 32.68 -7.60 18.41
CA GLU A 73 33.87 -7.36 19.24
C GLU A 73 34.79 -6.30 18.63
N ARG A 74 34.96 -6.32 17.32
CA ARG A 74 35.74 -5.31 16.62
C ARG A 74 35.11 -3.92 16.72
N GLU A 75 33.78 -3.82 16.60
CA GLU A 75 33.07 -2.56 16.70
C GLU A 75 33.20 -1.90 18.08
N LYS A 76 33.24 -2.68 19.15
CA LYS A 76 33.51 -2.13 20.50
C LYS A 76 34.84 -1.36 20.59
N VAL A 77 35.81 -1.77 19.77
CA VAL A 77 37.15 -1.14 19.74
C VAL A 77 37.18 0.02 18.76
N CYS A 78 36.78 -0.21 17.51
CA CYS A 78 36.93 0.81 16.45
C CYS A 78 35.75 1.79 16.36
N ARG A 79 34.60 1.47 16.97
CA ARG A 79 33.35 2.27 16.98
C ARG A 79 32.86 2.66 15.59
N HIS A 80 33.01 1.73 14.64
CA HIS A 80 32.69 1.93 13.26
C HIS A 80 32.17 0.61 12.64
N ASP A 81 30.89 0.56 12.29
CA ASP A 81 30.20 -0.64 11.83
C ASP A 81 30.81 -1.20 10.51
N VAL A 82 31.00 -0.37 9.50
CA VAL A 82 31.53 -0.83 8.21
C VAL A 82 32.96 -1.40 8.39
N MET A 83 33.83 -0.69 9.09
CA MET A 83 35.19 -1.16 9.30
C MET A 83 35.29 -2.41 10.18
N SER A 84 34.34 -2.61 11.09
CA SER A 84 34.27 -3.86 11.85
C SER A 84 33.84 -5.04 10.98
N HIS A 85 32.93 -4.84 10.02
CA HIS A 85 32.55 -5.87 9.05
C HIS A 85 33.62 -6.12 7.98
N VAL A 86 34.36 -5.09 7.54
CA VAL A 86 35.57 -5.28 6.68
C VAL A 86 36.58 -6.18 7.39
N TYR A 87 36.86 -5.89 8.68
CA TYR A 87 37.76 -6.71 9.48
C TYR A 87 37.23 -8.15 9.63
N ALA A 88 35.97 -8.32 10.01
CA ALA A 88 35.36 -9.65 10.21
C ALA A 88 35.38 -10.47 8.92
N TYR A 89 35.12 -9.86 7.77
CA TYR A 89 35.20 -10.50 6.47
C TYR A 89 36.63 -10.89 6.12
N GLY A 90 37.61 -10.02 6.40
CA GLY A 90 39.03 -10.28 6.23
C GLY A 90 39.56 -11.42 7.08
N VAL A 91 39.00 -11.68 8.28
CA VAL A 91 39.31 -12.84 9.12
C VAL A 91 38.93 -14.15 8.43
N GLN A 92 37.81 -14.16 7.73
CA GLN A 92 37.36 -15.34 6.94
C GLN A 92 38.07 -15.43 5.58
N CYS A 93 38.57 -14.32 5.06
CA CYS A 93 39.17 -14.22 3.74
C CYS A 93 40.63 -13.71 3.84
N PRO A 94 41.56 -14.46 4.40
CA PRO A 94 42.93 -13.99 4.66
C PRO A 94 43.71 -13.60 3.40
N LYS A 95 43.43 -14.25 2.24
CA LYS A 95 44.06 -13.91 0.95
C LYS A 95 43.47 -12.60 0.36
N ALA A 96 42.15 -12.39 0.54
CA ALA A 96 41.45 -11.26 -0.01
C ALA A 96 41.37 -10.05 0.93
N LYS A 97 41.78 -10.16 2.20
CA LYS A 97 41.59 -9.09 3.20
C LYS A 97 42.13 -7.72 2.77
N GLY A 98 43.15 -7.68 1.93
CA GLY A 98 43.80 -6.45 1.48
C GLY A 98 43.04 -5.72 0.37
N ILE A 99 42.09 -6.39 -0.26
CA ILE A 99 41.28 -5.82 -1.36
C ILE A 99 39.82 -5.53 -0.97
N ILE A 100 39.40 -5.95 0.22
CA ILE A 100 38.05 -5.65 0.70
C ILE A 100 37.92 -4.13 0.89
N HIS A 101 36.90 -3.54 0.24
CA HIS A 101 36.62 -2.12 0.38
C HIS A 101 37.68 -1.18 -0.25
N LEU A 102 38.44 -1.66 -1.23
CA LEU A 102 39.48 -0.89 -1.88
C LEU A 102 38.88 0.34 -2.61
N GLY A 103 39.47 1.51 -2.45
CA GLY A 103 38.97 2.77 -3.04
C GLY A 103 37.61 3.26 -2.55
N ALA A 104 36.87 2.47 -1.80
CA ALA A 104 35.52 2.79 -1.36
C ALA A 104 35.46 3.51 -0.01
N THR A 105 34.33 4.12 0.29
CA THR A 105 33.98 4.68 1.61
C THR A 105 32.79 3.94 2.19
N SER A 106 32.47 4.17 3.48
CA SER A 106 31.39 3.48 4.17
C SER A 106 30.03 3.59 3.47
N CYS A 107 29.73 4.71 2.82
CA CYS A 107 28.48 4.92 2.09
C CYS A 107 28.38 4.06 0.84
N TYR A 108 29.47 3.51 0.31
CA TYR A 108 29.43 2.54 -0.77
C TYR A 108 28.54 1.35 -0.42
N VAL A 109 28.81 0.70 0.71
CA VAL A 109 27.96 -0.43 1.14
C VAL A 109 26.68 0.03 1.82
N GLY A 110 26.72 1.09 2.64
CA GLY A 110 25.53 1.57 3.35
C GLY A 110 24.43 2.06 2.42
N ASP A 111 24.75 3.01 1.58
CA ASP A 111 23.76 3.68 0.71
C ASP A 111 23.27 2.80 -0.44
N ASN A 112 24.16 2.03 -1.08
CA ASN A 112 23.74 1.09 -2.10
C ASN A 112 22.83 0.00 -1.51
N THR A 113 23.13 -0.48 -0.31
CA THR A 113 22.26 -1.45 0.40
C THR A 113 20.89 -0.87 0.71
N ASP A 114 20.82 0.38 1.18
CA ASP A 114 19.54 1.03 1.46
C ASP A 114 18.65 1.09 0.21
N ILE A 115 19.21 1.40 -0.95
CA ILE A 115 18.46 1.39 -2.23
C ILE A 115 18.04 -0.02 -2.62
N ILE A 116 18.91 -1.02 -2.49
CA ILE A 116 18.60 -2.41 -2.80
C ILE A 116 17.46 -2.92 -1.91
N VAL A 117 17.54 -2.67 -0.62
CA VAL A 117 16.54 -3.08 0.36
C VAL A 117 15.20 -2.38 0.11
N MET A 118 15.19 -1.07 -0.15
CA MET A 118 13.97 -0.35 -0.53
C MET A 118 13.36 -0.92 -1.81
N ASN A 119 14.17 -1.27 -2.81
CA ASN A 119 13.68 -1.89 -4.04
C ASN A 119 13.02 -3.24 -3.80
N GLU A 120 13.63 -4.11 -2.99
CA GLU A 120 13.04 -5.41 -2.62
C GLU A 120 11.75 -5.23 -1.81
N ALA A 121 11.71 -4.27 -0.88
CA ALA A 121 10.51 -3.95 -0.11
C ALA A 121 9.38 -3.40 -0.99
N LEU A 122 9.69 -2.55 -1.99
CA LEU A 122 8.72 -2.08 -2.97
C LEU A 122 8.19 -3.22 -3.85
N LYS A 123 9.03 -4.19 -4.24
CA LYS A 123 8.57 -5.40 -4.96
C LYS A 123 7.54 -6.18 -4.15
N LEU A 124 7.80 -6.38 -2.86
CA LEU A 124 6.86 -7.10 -1.99
C LEU A 124 5.57 -6.29 -1.78
N ALA A 125 5.68 -4.99 -1.54
CA ALA A 125 4.52 -4.10 -1.42
C ALA A 125 3.68 -4.09 -2.71
N LYS A 126 4.33 -4.02 -3.90
CA LYS A 126 3.67 -4.14 -5.21
C LYS A 126 2.90 -5.44 -5.33
N LYS A 127 3.55 -6.57 -4.99
CA LYS A 127 2.93 -7.89 -5.05
C LYS A 127 1.65 -7.94 -4.19
N LYS A 128 1.70 -7.44 -2.97
CA LYS A 128 0.52 -7.39 -2.08
C LYS A 128 -0.56 -6.46 -2.61
N LEU A 129 -0.19 -5.28 -3.09
CA LEU A 129 -1.14 -4.30 -3.65
C LEU A 129 -1.89 -4.85 -4.86
N VAL A 130 -1.21 -5.56 -5.77
CA VAL A 130 -1.82 -6.26 -6.91
C VAL A 130 -2.84 -7.30 -6.44
N ASN A 131 -2.57 -8.03 -5.36
CA ASN A 131 -3.51 -8.99 -4.80
C ASN A 131 -4.72 -8.32 -4.13
N VAL A 132 -4.55 -7.18 -3.46
CA VAL A 132 -5.68 -6.35 -2.97
C VAL A 132 -6.59 -5.95 -4.13
N ILE A 133 -6.02 -5.47 -5.24
CA ILE A 133 -6.76 -5.09 -6.44
C ILE A 133 -7.50 -6.32 -7.03
N ALA A 134 -6.85 -7.48 -7.08
CA ALA A 134 -7.44 -8.71 -7.58
C ALA A 134 -8.65 -9.18 -6.76
N GLU A 135 -8.56 -9.13 -5.42
CA GLU A 135 -9.68 -9.48 -4.55
C GLU A 135 -10.82 -8.45 -4.66
N LEU A 136 -10.51 -7.16 -4.74
CA LEU A 136 -11.52 -6.13 -5.01
C LEU A 136 -12.20 -6.32 -6.36
N ALA A 137 -11.48 -6.77 -7.40
CA ALA A 137 -12.06 -7.07 -8.72
C ALA A 137 -13.08 -8.21 -8.65
N LYS A 138 -12.76 -9.29 -7.94
CA LYS A 138 -13.70 -10.41 -7.70
C LYS A 138 -14.94 -9.96 -6.95
N PHE A 139 -14.75 -9.16 -5.89
CA PHE A 139 -15.84 -8.61 -5.11
C PHE A 139 -16.72 -7.68 -5.94
N ALA A 140 -16.14 -6.78 -6.73
CA ALA A 140 -16.87 -5.86 -7.59
C ALA A 140 -17.68 -6.60 -8.66
N ASP A 141 -17.13 -7.62 -9.30
CA ASP A 141 -17.84 -8.45 -10.29
C ASP A 141 -19.00 -9.24 -9.67
N THR A 142 -18.77 -9.82 -8.47
CA THR A 142 -19.81 -10.58 -7.74
C THR A 142 -21.02 -9.73 -7.40
N TYR A 143 -20.80 -8.47 -7.02
CA TYR A 143 -21.86 -7.57 -6.52
C TYR A 143 -22.18 -6.40 -7.47
N LYS A 144 -21.79 -6.48 -8.75
CA LYS A 144 -22.02 -5.42 -9.73
C LYS A 144 -23.51 -5.08 -9.95
N ASP A 145 -24.39 -6.07 -9.76
CA ASP A 145 -25.84 -5.95 -9.94
C ASP A 145 -26.60 -5.80 -8.60
N GLN A 146 -25.90 -5.80 -7.44
CA GLN A 146 -26.55 -5.65 -6.14
C GLN A 146 -26.83 -4.18 -5.85
N PRO A 147 -28.10 -3.71 -5.92
CA PRO A 147 -28.43 -2.32 -5.63
C PRO A 147 -28.14 -1.97 -4.16
N THR A 148 -27.71 -0.75 -3.91
CA THR A 148 -27.52 -0.17 -2.58
C THR A 148 -27.73 1.35 -2.62
N LEU A 149 -28.06 1.97 -1.48
CA LEU A 149 -28.08 3.42 -1.38
C LEU A 149 -26.66 3.97 -1.58
N ALA A 150 -26.52 4.98 -2.43
CA ALA A 150 -25.34 5.84 -2.38
C ALA A 150 -25.55 6.93 -1.33
N PHE A 151 -24.45 7.45 -0.82
CA PHE A 151 -24.45 8.55 0.15
C PHE A 151 -23.58 9.69 -0.37
N THR A 152 -24.15 10.90 -0.38
CA THR A 152 -23.42 12.16 -0.53
C THR A 152 -23.62 12.98 0.72
N HIS A 153 -22.56 13.61 1.24
CA HIS A 153 -22.62 14.28 2.55
C HIS A 153 -23.12 13.37 3.68
N PHE A 154 -22.94 12.06 3.52
CA PHE A 154 -23.46 10.99 4.38
C PHE A 154 -25.00 11.02 4.49
N GLN A 155 -25.68 11.59 3.53
CA GLN A 155 -27.13 11.53 3.36
C GLN A 155 -27.50 10.59 2.22
N PRO A 156 -28.63 9.86 2.32
CA PRO A 156 -29.12 9.01 1.23
C PRO A 156 -29.25 9.82 -0.07
N ALA A 157 -28.71 9.26 -1.14
CA ALA A 157 -28.77 9.79 -2.48
C ALA A 157 -29.30 8.72 -3.45
N GLN A 158 -29.19 8.97 -4.75
CA GLN A 158 -29.63 7.98 -5.74
C GLN A 158 -28.93 6.63 -5.54
N PRO A 159 -29.63 5.51 -5.84
CA PRO A 159 -29.02 4.17 -5.75
C PRO A 159 -27.81 3.99 -6.65
N THR A 160 -26.89 3.16 -6.18
CA THR A 160 -25.76 2.61 -6.92
C THR A 160 -25.76 1.09 -6.77
N THR A 161 -24.63 0.43 -7.06
CA THR A 161 -24.45 -1.00 -6.69
C THR A 161 -23.27 -1.17 -5.75
N VAL A 162 -23.29 -2.26 -4.98
CA VAL A 162 -22.20 -2.63 -4.07
C VAL A 162 -20.89 -2.80 -4.86
N GLY A 163 -20.95 -3.47 -6.02
CA GLY A 163 -19.77 -3.60 -6.89
C GLY A 163 -19.27 -2.28 -7.46
N LYS A 164 -20.17 -1.36 -7.82
CA LYS A 164 -19.77 -0.02 -8.28
C LYS A 164 -19.04 0.76 -7.18
N ARG A 165 -19.47 0.66 -5.93
CA ARG A 165 -18.76 1.27 -4.79
C ARG A 165 -17.35 0.70 -4.65
N ALA A 166 -17.17 -0.61 -4.83
CA ALA A 166 -15.85 -1.25 -4.75
C ALA A 166 -14.90 -0.75 -5.85
N THR A 167 -15.39 -0.36 -7.02
CA THR A 167 -14.53 0.23 -8.07
C THR A 167 -13.92 1.56 -7.66
N LEU A 168 -14.51 2.31 -6.75
CA LEU A 168 -13.95 3.56 -6.24
C LEU A 168 -12.71 3.28 -5.38
N TRP A 169 -12.76 2.28 -4.50
CA TRP A 169 -11.59 1.83 -3.73
C TRP A 169 -10.47 1.30 -4.63
N MET A 170 -10.87 0.49 -5.61
CA MET A 170 -9.94 -0.13 -6.56
C MET A 170 -9.21 0.90 -7.42
N GLN A 171 -9.90 1.97 -7.84
CA GLN A 171 -9.30 3.04 -8.62
C GLN A 171 -8.18 3.75 -7.85
N GLU A 172 -8.36 4.01 -6.55
CA GLU A 172 -7.33 4.62 -5.72
C GLU A 172 -6.11 3.72 -5.58
N PHE A 173 -6.29 2.43 -5.32
CA PHE A 173 -5.17 1.47 -5.28
C PHE A 173 -4.46 1.30 -6.63
N LEU A 174 -5.15 1.46 -7.76
CA LEU A 174 -4.52 1.46 -9.09
C LEU A 174 -3.63 2.70 -9.27
N MET A 175 -4.05 3.88 -8.82
CA MET A 175 -3.22 5.07 -8.83
C MET A 175 -1.97 4.88 -7.96
N ASP A 176 -2.12 4.29 -6.78
CA ASP A 176 -0.98 3.95 -5.92
C ASP A 176 -0.01 2.96 -6.59
N LEU A 177 -0.53 2.00 -7.35
CA LEU A 177 0.29 1.04 -8.08
C LEU A 177 1.11 1.74 -9.19
N GLU A 178 0.50 2.67 -9.92
CA GLU A 178 1.18 3.49 -10.93
C GLU A 178 2.33 4.31 -10.30
N ASP A 179 2.06 4.98 -9.17
CA ASP A 179 3.06 5.75 -8.43
C ASP A 179 4.19 4.87 -7.91
N LEU A 180 3.87 3.68 -7.39
CA LEU A 180 4.86 2.72 -6.90
C LEU A 180 5.77 2.25 -8.06
N GLU A 181 5.19 1.83 -9.17
CA GLU A 181 5.93 1.37 -10.35
C GLU A 181 6.82 2.48 -10.91
N TYR A 182 6.31 3.71 -10.97
CA TYR A 182 7.09 4.86 -11.40
C TYR A 182 8.29 5.10 -10.48
N VAL A 183 8.09 5.20 -9.18
CA VAL A 183 9.16 5.44 -8.21
C VAL A 183 10.19 4.31 -8.27
N GLN A 184 9.74 3.04 -8.28
CA GLN A 184 10.63 1.89 -8.38
C GLN A 184 11.48 1.93 -9.66
N SER A 185 10.90 2.29 -10.79
CA SER A 185 11.61 2.40 -12.07
C SER A 185 12.71 3.47 -12.10
N THR A 186 12.62 4.45 -11.20
CA THR A 186 13.58 5.56 -11.09
C THR A 186 14.73 5.30 -10.11
N LEU A 187 14.68 4.21 -9.34
CA LEU A 187 15.73 3.88 -8.39
C LEU A 187 17.03 3.56 -9.12
N LYS A 188 18.12 4.15 -8.61
CA LYS A 188 19.48 3.95 -9.10
C LYS A 188 20.39 3.72 -7.92
N LEU A 189 21.44 2.93 -8.09
CA LEU A 189 22.46 2.81 -7.07
C LEU A 189 23.23 4.13 -6.90
N LEU A 190 23.86 4.32 -5.73
CA LEU A 190 24.85 5.36 -5.54
C LEU A 190 26.06 5.13 -6.44
N GLY A 191 26.49 3.88 -6.57
CA GLY A 191 27.78 3.52 -7.12
C GLY A 191 28.90 3.64 -6.11
N SER A 192 30.14 3.76 -6.56
CA SER A 192 31.31 3.98 -5.71
C SER A 192 31.87 5.38 -5.97
N LYS A 193 31.32 6.37 -5.27
CA LYS A 193 31.61 7.81 -5.49
C LYS A 193 32.75 8.36 -4.64
N GLY A 194 33.15 7.68 -3.58
CA GLY A 194 34.17 8.14 -2.66
C GLY A 194 33.69 9.16 -1.62
N THR A 195 34.62 9.78 -0.92
CA THR A 195 34.36 10.61 0.27
C THR A 195 33.49 11.84 -0.01
N THR A 196 33.64 12.46 -1.16
CA THR A 196 32.94 13.69 -1.56
C THR A 196 32.24 13.61 -2.90
N GLY A 197 32.13 12.40 -3.44
CA GLY A 197 31.46 12.18 -4.74
C GLY A 197 32.38 12.35 -5.96
N THR A 198 33.67 12.56 -5.75
CA THR A 198 34.65 12.91 -6.80
C THR A 198 35.42 11.69 -7.34
N GLN A 199 35.25 10.51 -6.77
CA GLN A 199 36.00 9.28 -7.11
C GLN A 199 37.55 9.44 -7.05
N ALA A 200 38.04 10.38 -6.21
CA ALA A 200 39.47 10.70 -6.11
C ALA A 200 40.35 9.47 -5.81
N SER A 201 39.87 8.53 -4.97
CA SER A 201 40.62 7.31 -4.65
C SER A 201 40.78 6.41 -5.88
N PHE A 202 39.77 6.35 -6.75
CA PHE A 202 39.88 5.58 -8.01
C PHE A 202 40.75 6.28 -9.03
N LEU A 203 40.76 7.62 -9.05
CA LEU A 203 41.65 8.37 -9.89
C LEU A 203 43.13 8.05 -9.56
N GLU A 204 43.43 7.87 -8.27
CA GLU A 204 44.77 7.46 -7.84
C GLU A 204 45.05 5.99 -8.17
N LEU A 205 44.07 5.07 -7.92
CA LEU A 205 44.24 3.63 -8.19
C LEU A 205 44.42 3.31 -9.68
N PHE A 206 43.89 4.12 -10.57
CA PHE A 206 43.97 3.93 -12.03
C PHE A 206 44.85 4.97 -12.71
N ASP A 207 45.83 5.55 -12.03
CA ASP A 207 46.84 6.47 -12.55
C ASP A 207 46.27 7.62 -13.41
N GLY A 208 45.08 8.10 -13.04
CA GLY A 208 44.40 9.21 -13.71
C GLY A 208 43.57 8.82 -14.94
N ASP A 209 43.39 7.54 -15.25
CA ASP A 209 42.60 7.06 -16.39
C ASP A 209 41.09 7.26 -16.18
N GLN A 210 40.57 8.38 -16.68
CA GLN A 210 39.17 8.78 -16.60
C GLN A 210 38.23 7.78 -17.31
N GLU A 211 38.65 7.25 -18.48
CA GLU A 211 37.82 6.34 -19.27
C GLU A 211 37.62 5.00 -18.55
N THR A 212 38.59 4.53 -17.80
CA THR A 212 38.48 3.33 -16.96
C THR A 212 37.59 3.59 -15.74
N ILE A 213 37.71 4.76 -15.08
CA ILE A 213 36.92 5.13 -13.93
C ILE A 213 35.44 5.28 -14.31
N ASP A 214 35.11 5.81 -15.46
CA ASP A 214 33.73 5.94 -15.97
C ASP A 214 32.98 4.60 -16.07
N LYS A 215 33.69 3.47 -16.15
CA LYS A 215 33.14 2.14 -16.25
C LYS A 215 32.75 1.51 -14.86
N ILE A 216 33.35 2.02 -13.79
CA ILE A 216 33.19 1.42 -12.43
C ILE A 216 31.71 1.33 -12.04
N ASP A 217 31.01 2.46 -12.03
CA ASP A 217 29.62 2.52 -11.58
C ASP A 217 28.65 1.71 -12.45
N PRO A 218 28.69 1.79 -13.79
CA PRO A 218 27.89 0.93 -14.65
C PRO A 218 28.10 -0.58 -14.40
N MET A 219 29.36 -1.01 -14.25
CA MET A 219 29.68 -2.42 -13.99
C MET A 219 29.19 -2.89 -12.62
N ILE A 220 29.31 -2.07 -11.58
CA ILE A 220 28.74 -2.36 -10.26
C ILE A 220 27.21 -2.45 -10.34
N ALA A 221 26.56 -1.50 -11.03
CA ALA A 221 25.11 -1.52 -11.20
C ALA A 221 24.64 -2.81 -11.88
N GLU A 222 25.27 -3.22 -12.97
CA GLU A 222 24.96 -4.45 -13.70
C GLU A 222 25.10 -5.68 -12.80
N LYS A 223 26.23 -5.82 -12.06
CA LYS A 223 26.49 -6.94 -11.15
C LYS A 223 25.46 -7.03 -10.00
N MET A 224 24.91 -5.88 -9.61
CA MET A 224 23.88 -5.78 -8.56
C MET A 224 22.44 -5.81 -9.11
N GLY A 225 22.25 -6.01 -10.42
CA GLY A 225 20.93 -6.10 -11.05
C GLY A 225 20.20 -4.75 -11.24
N PHE A 226 20.95 -3.64 -11.26
CA PHE A 226 20.42 -2.31 -11.51
C PHE A 226 20.87 -1.80 -12.90
N LYS A 227 20.04 -0.95 -13.49
CA LYS A 227 20.35 -0.39 -14.81
C LYS A 227 21.43 0.69 -14.77
N ASN A 228 21.45 1.49 -13.68
CA ASN A 228 22.31 2.67 -13.59
C ASN A 228 22.65 3.01 -12.14
N CYS A 229 23.72 3.82 -12.01
CA CYS A 229 23.98 4.61 -10.80
C CYS A 229 23.56 6.07 -11.01
N TYR A 230 23.44 6.84 -9.91
CA TYR A 230 23.29 8.30 -10.01
C TYR A 230 24.55 8.90 -10.65
N PRO A 231 24.40 9.78 -11.65
CA PRO A 231 25.56 10.31 -12.38
C PRO A 231 26.44 11.19 -11.51
N VAL A 232 25.84 11.92 -10.57
CA VAL A 232 26.53 12.78 -9.60
C VAL A 232 25.92 12.59 -8.22
N SER A 233 26.77 12.71 -7.18
CA SER A 233 26.37 12.69 -5.79
C SER A 233 27.43 13.37 -4.92
N GLY A 234 27.12 13.63 -3.68
CA GLY A 234 28.15 13.79 -2.63
C GLY A 234 28.64 12.42 -2.17
N GLN A 235 28.91 12.26 -0.89
CA GLN A 235 29.25 10.96 -0.30
C GLN A 235 28.07 9.98 -0.33
N THR A 236 26.83 10.50 -0.33
CA THR A 236 25.58 9.74 -0.26
C THR A 236 24.74 10.01 -1.51
N TYR A 237 23.76 9.12 -1.79
CA TYR A 237 22.67 9.50 -2.70
C TYR A 237 21.80 10.59 -2.08
N SER A 238 21.10 11.37 -2.89
CA SER A 238 20.19 12.39 -2.39
C SER A 238 19.07 11.79 -1.52
N ARG A 239 18.94 12.23 -0.27
CA ARG A 239 17.88 11.76 0.64
C ARG A 239 16.46 12.07 0.15
N LYS A 240 16.33 12.84 -0.93
CA LYS A 240 15.07 13.00 -1.65
C LYS A 240 14.54 11.69 -2.23
N VAL A 241 15.40 10.70 -2.46
CA VAL A 241 14.99 9.34 -2.87
C VAL A 241 14.13 8.70 -1.79
N ASP A 242 14.55 8.79 -0.53
CA ASP A 242 13.79 8.25 0.61
C ASP A 242 12.42 8.92 0.73
N THR A 243 12.37 10.25 0.52
CA THR A 243 11.10 11.02 0.48
C THR A 243 10.17 10.50 -0.60
N ARG A 244 10.67 10.23 -1.81
CA ARG A 244 9.86 9.71 -2.91
C ARG A 244 9.30 8.33 -2.60
N VAL A 245 10.10 7.46 -2.00
CA VAL A 245 9.68 6.11 -1.61
C VAL A 245 8.61 6.16 -0.51
N LEU A 246 8.83 6.91 0.57
CA LEU A 246 7.87 6.98 1.67
C LEU A 246 6.57 7.70 1.29
N ASN A 247 6.61 8.63 0.35
CA ASN A 247 5.38 9.25 -0.19
C ASN A 247 4.49 8.24 -0.92
N VAL A 248 5.06 7.28 -1.63
CA VAL A 248 4.28 6.17 -2.22
C VAL A 248 3.60 5.34 -1.12
N LEU A 249 4.32 5.02 -0.05
CA LEU A 249 3.73 4.29 1.08
C LEU A 249 2.60 5.08 1.74
N ALA A 250 2.77 6.40 1.88
CA ALA A 250 1.73 7.29 2.40
C ALA A 250 0.49 7.35 1.49
N GLY A 251 0.67 7.32 0.16
CA GLY A 251 -0.41 7.21 -0.81
C GLY A 251 -1.23 5.94 -0.58
N ILE A 252 -0.58 4.78 -0.58
CA ILE A 252 -1.23 3.48 -0.31
C ILE A 252 -1.96 3.50 1.04
N ALA A 253 -1.34 4.06 2.08
CA ALA A 253 -1.94 4.18 3.40
C ALA A 253 -3.19 5.09 3.41
N ALA A 254 -3.21 6.15 2.60
CA ALA A 254 -4.38 7.02 2.45
C ALA A 254 -5.54 6.28 1.78
N SER A 255 -5.28 5.55 0.70
CA SER A 255 -6.28 4.71 0.01
C SER A 255 -6.82 3.60 0.92
N ALA A 256 -5.95 2.93 1.68
CA ALA A 256 -6.34 1.93 2.67
C ALA A 256 -7.19 2.53 3.81
N THR A 257 -6.91 3.76 4.23
CA THR A 257 -7.72 4.49 5.22
C THR A 257 -9.12 4.76 4.67
N LYS A 258 -9.22 5.24 3.45
CA LYS A 258 -10.51 5.52 2.79
C LYS A 258 -11.33 4.23 2.68
N PHE A 259 -10.76 3.16 2.18
CA PHE A 259 -11.39 1.84 2.10
C PHE A 259 -11.89 1.36 3.48
N SER A 260 -11.02 1.35 4.48
CA SER A 260 -11.35 0.84 5.82
C SER A 260 -12.40 1.68 6.55
N ASN A 261 -12.42 3.00 6.33
CA ASN A 261 -13.46 3.88 6.86
C ASN A 261 -14.82 3.59 6.24
N ASP A 262 -14.89 3.37 4.92
CA ASP A 262 -16.14 2.99 4.25
C ASP A 262 -16.67 1.66 4.80
N ILE A 263 -15.79 0.65 5.00
CA ILE A 263 -16.19 -0.63 5.61
C ILE A 263 -16.76 -0.42 7.02
N ARG A 264 -16.12 0.40 7.85
CA ARG A 264 -16.60 0.71 9.20
C ARG A 264 -17.99 1.36 9.20
N LEU A 265 -18.23 2.29 8.26
CA LEU A 265 -19.53 2.94 8.09
C LEU A 265 -20.59 1.95 7.57
N LEU A 266 -20.25 1.10 6.62
CA LEU A 266 -21.14 0.07 6.09
C LEU A 266 -21.46 -1.00 7.15
N GLN A 267 -20.53 -1.34 8.01
CA GLN A 267 -20.76 -2.26 9.14
C GLN A 267 -21.63 -1.63 10.21
N HIS A 268 -21.51 -0.32 10.46
CA HIS A 268 -22.45 0.42 11.31
C HIS A 268 -23.89 0.31 10.77
N LEU A 269 -24.06 0.43 9.45
CA LEU A 269 -25.34 0.23 8.78
C LEU A 269 -25.77 -1.25 8.73
N LYS A 270 -24.92 -2.19 9.10
CA LYS A 270 -25.13 -3.64 8.99
C LYS A 270 -25.38 -4.12 7.55
N GLU A 271 -24.89 -3.39 6.59
CA GLU A 271 -25.01 -3.70 5.16
C GLU A 271 -23.87 -4.56 4.63
N VAL A 272 -22.64 -4.26 5.08
CA VAL A 272 -21.43 -5.02 4.76
C VAL A 272 -20.59 -5.14 6.04
N GLU A 273 -20.08 -6.31 6.31
CA GLU A 273 -19.20 -6.57 7.46
C GLU A 273 -17.87 -7.16 7.02
N GLU A 274 -16.79 -6.82 7.76
CA GLU A 274 -15.52 -7.52 7.62
C GLU A 274 -15.64 -8.98 8.11
N PRO A 275 -14.71 -9.87 7.70
CA PRO A 275 -14.77 -11.27 8.11
C PRO A 275 -14.67 -11.43 9.63
N PHE A 276 -15.45 -12.37 10.15
CA PHE A 276 -15.46 -12.72 11.55
C PHE A 276 -15.23 -14.22 11.70
N GLU A 277 -14.12 -14.61 12.34
CA GLU A 277 -13.71 -16.00 12.41
C GLU A 277 -14.48 -16.78 13.48
N LYS A 278 -14.61 -18.09 13.25
CA LYS A 278 -15.22 -18.99 14.22
C LYS A 278 -14.39 -19.01 15.51
N GLY A 279 -14.99 -18.57 16.60
CA GLY A 279 -14.33 -18.47 17.91
C GLY A 279 -13.71 -17.10 18.20
N GLN A 280 -13.75 -16.15 17.27
CA GLN A 280 -13.33 -14.78 17.50
C GLN A 280 -14.27 -14.12 18.52
N ILE A 281 -13.71 -13.36 19.47
CA ILE A 281 -14.47 -12.56 20.43
C ILE A 281 -14.47 -11.11 19.98
N GLY A 282 -15.63 -10.60 19.57
CA GLY A 282 -15.78 -9.21 19.13
C GLY A 282 -15.93 -8.20 20.27
N SER A 283 -16.36 -8.65 21.44
CA SER A 283 -16.55 -7.82 22.64
C SER A 283 -16.49 -8.66 23.90
N SER A 284 -15.80 -8.17 24.91
CA SER A 284 -15.73 -8.83 26.23
C SER A 284 -17.02 -8.74 27.04
N ALA A 285 -17.90 -7.76 26.74
CA ALA A 285 -19.12 -7.51 27.48
C ALA A 285 -20.41 -7.93 26.75
N MET A 286 -20.42 -7.85 25.42
CA MET A 286 -21.60 -8.13 24.59
C MET A 286 -21.24 -9.15 23.50
N ALA A 287 -21.63 -10.41 23.74
CA ALA A 287 -21.21 -11.54 22.88
C ALA A 287 -21.66 -11.42 21.41
N TYR A 288 -22.78 -10.75 21.14
CA TYR A 288 -23.27 -10.53 19.77
C TYR A 288 -22.52 -9.44 19.01
N LYS A 289 -21.81 -8.54 19.70
CA LYS A 289 -21.18 -7.37 19.09
C LYS A 289 -19.98 -7.77 18.23
N ARG A 290 -20.05 -7.45 16.95
CA ARG A 290 -18.96 -7.62 16.00
C ARG A 290 -18.35 -6.26 15.70
N ASN A 291 -17.13 -6.02 16.18
CA ASN A 291 -16.41 -4.78 15.93
C ASN A 291 -15.57 -4.93 14.65
N PRO A 292 -15.47 -3.88 13.81
CA PRO A 292 -14.62 -3.88 12.61
C PRO A 292 -13.15 -3.67 12.98
N MET A 293 -12.58 -4.59 13.79
CA MET A 293 -11.24 -4.43 14.40
C MET A 293 -10.11 -4.43 13.36
N ARG A 294 -10.27 -5.17 12.26
CA ARG A 294 -9.29 -5.18 11.17
C ARG A 294 -9.29 -3.85 10.42
N SER A 295 -10.46 -3.33 10.08
CA SER A 295 -10.60 -2.02 9.45
C SER A 295 -10.14 -0.88 10.36
N GLU A 296 -10.38 -0.96 11.67
CA GLU A 296 -9.85 0.00 12.64
C GLU A 296 -8.31 -0.06 12.71
N ARG A 297 -7.73 -1.24 12.63
CA ARG A 297 -6.28 -1.46 12.60
C ARG A 297 -5.65 -0.90 11.32
N ILE A 298 -6.26 -1.14 10.14
CA ILE A 298 -5.84 -0.52 8.88
C ILE A 298 -5.76 0.99 9.05
N ALA A 299 -6.82 1.64 9.51
CA ALA A 299 -6.87 3.08 9.70
C ALA A 299 -5.83 3.58 10.72
N SER A 300 -5.55 2.83 11.78
CA SER A 300 -4.59 3.24 12.81
C SER A 300 -3.13 3.11 12.33
N LEU A 301 -2.77 2.02 11.67
CA LEU A 301 -1.45 1.84 11.08
C LEU A 301 -1.20 2.84 9.93
N SER A 302 -2.23 3.13 9.15
CA SER A 302 -2.13 4.10 8.05
C SER A 302 -1.77 5.52 8.54
N ARG A 303 -2.32 5.96 9.68
CA ARG A 303 -1.92 7.25 10.28
C ARG A 303 -0.43 7.28 10.61
N TYR A 304 0.11 6.15 11.10
CA TYR A 304 1.54 6.03 11.35
C TYR A 304 2.35 6.24 10.08
N VAL A 305 2.04 5.52 8.99
CA VAL A 305 2.75 5.62 7.70
C VAL A 305 2.66 7.04 7.11
N ILE A 306 1.47 7.64 7.13
CA ILE A 306 1.26 9.01 6.59
C ILE A 306 2.11 10.04 7.36
N THR A 307 2.17 9.93 8.67
CA THR A 307 2.99 10.85 9.49
C THR A 307 4.48 10.56 9.38
N ASP A 308 4.87 9.29 9.27
CA ASP A 308 6.26 8.87 9.11
C ASP A 308 6.87 9.39 7.80
N ALA A 309 6.11 9.52 6.74
CA ALA A 309 6.56 10.06 5.46
C ALA A 309 7.10 11.52 5.55
N LEU A 310 6.82 12.24 6.62
CA LEU A 310 7.42 13.55 6.89
C LEU A 310 8.90 13.46 7.27
N ASN A 311 9.33 12.37 7.91
CA ASN A 311 10.70 12.19 8.35
C ASN A 311 11.71 12.34 7.19
N PRO A 312 11.65 11.59 6.09
CA PRO A 312 12.61 11.73 5.02
C PRO A 312 12.50 13.07 4.29
N ALA A 313 11.31 13.69 4.23
CA ALA A 313 11.14 15.02 3.64
C ALA A 313 11.92 16.09 4.43
N ILE A 314 11.80 16.07 5.75
CA ILE A 314 12.56 16.97 6.64
C ILE A 314 14.05 16.65 6.55
N THR A 315 14.43 15.37 6.66
CA THR A 315 15.83 14.93 6.58
C THR A 315 16.49 15.41 5.29
N SER A 316 15.82 15.25 4.13
CA SER A 316 16.37 15.68 2.85
C SER A 316 16.59 17.20 2.76
N SER A 317 15.75 17.99 3.43
CA SER A 317 15.81 19.46 3.40
C SER A 317 16.95 20.05 4.25
N VAL A 318 17.44 19.29 5.24
CA VAL A 318 18.48 19.76 6.17
C VAL A 318 19.86 19.13 5.92
N GLN A 319 20.06 18.41 4.80
CA GLN A 319 21.36 17.88 4.44
C GLN A 319 22.32 19.02 4.05
N TRP A 320 23.60 18.90 4.43
CA TRP A 320 24.62 19.90 4.20
C TRP A 320 25.66 19.41 3.20
N PHE A 321 25.93 20.24 2.19
CA PHE A 321 27.01 20.01 1.24
C PHE A 321 27.09 18.54 0.78
N GLU A 322 28.23 17.90 0.87
CA GLU A 322 28.48 16.53 0.42
C GLU A 322 28.09 15.47 1.43
N ARG A 323 27.96 15.81 2.71
CA ARG A 323 27.57 14.89 3.78
C ARG A 323 27.24 15.59 5.10
N THR A 324 26.14 15.17 5.73
CA THR A 324 25.91 15.28 7.17
C THR A 324 25.42 13.94 7.69
N LEU A 325 25.57 13.64 8.97
CA LEU A 325 25.24 12.35 9.57
C LEU A 325 23.86 12.32 10.24
N ASP A 326 23.15 13.43 10.29
CA ASP A 326 21.86 13.54 10.97
C ASP A 326 20.74 12.71 10.31
N ASP A 327 20.91 12.32 9.05
CA ASP A 327 20.05 11.40 8.34
C ASP A 327 20.09 9.98 8.92
N SER A 328 21.24 9.55 9.42
CA SER A 328 21.57 8.15 9.67
C SER A 328 20.63 7.48 10.69
N ALA A 329 20.42 8.08 11.86
CA ALA A 329 19.56 7.52 12.88
C ALA A 329 18.08 7.59 12.46
N ASN A 330 17.64 8.71 11.87
CA ASN A 330 16.26 8.89 11.45
C ASN A 330 15.87 7.87 10.38
N LYS A 331 16.64 7.72 9.30
CA LYS A 331 16.29 6.80 8.22
C LYS A 331 16.31 5.32 8.62
N ARG A 332 17.11 4.95 9.63
CA ARG A 332 17.14 3.59 10.20
C ARG A 332 15.85 3.21 10.91
N LEU A 333 15.04 4.20 11.30
CA LEU A 333 13.71 4.02 11.89
C LEU A 333 12.63 4.21 10.84
N SER A 334 12.57 5.37 10.21
CA SER A 334 11.49 5.76 9.33
C SER A 334 11.32 4.84 8.12
N ILE A 335 12.40 4.45 7.45
CA ILE A 335 12.29 3.59 6.26
C ILE A 335 11.79 2.18 6.61
N PRO A 336 12.44 1.42 7.51
CA PRO A 336 11.95 0.08 7.86
C PRO A 336 10.55 0.09 8.45
N GLU A 337 10.26 0.99 9.38
CA GLU A 337 8.96 1.02 10.05
C GLU A 337 7.82 1.42 9.11
N GLY A 338 8.06 2.33 8.16
CA GLY A 338 7.12 2.63 7.10
C GLY A 338 6.76 1.41 6.26
N PHE A 339 7.75 0.62 5.85
CA PHE A 339 7.53 -0.61 5.09
C PHE A 339 6.89 -1.73 5.92
N LEU A 340 7.30 -1.93 7.16
CA LEU A 340 6.70 -2.92 8.05
C LEU A 340 5.22 -2.60 8.31
N ALA A 341 4.90 -1.33 8.48
CA ALA A 341 3.51 -0.90 8.68
C ALA A 341 2.67 -1.09 7.42
N ILE A 342 3.17 -0.69 6.23
CA ILE A 342 2.42 -0.84 4.97
C ILE A 342 2.23 -2.32 4.60
N ASP A 343 3.19 -3.16 4.92
CA ASP A 343 3.10 -4.60 4.73
C ASP A 343 1.91 -5.20 5.51
N GLY A 344 1.80 -4.87 6.79
CA GLY A 344 0.66 -5.29 7.62
C GLY A 344 -0.68 -4.67 7.18
N ILE A 345 -0.69 -3.43 6.69
CA ILE A 345 -1.88 -2.78 6.13
C ILE A 345 -2.38 -3.55 4.91
N LEU A 346 -1.50 -3.91 3.98
CA LEU A 346 -1.89 -4.62 2.76
C LEU A 346 -2.36 -6.04 3.05
N ASP A 347 -1.75 -6.75 4.00
CA ASP A 347 -2.24 -8.06 4.46
C ASP A 347 -3.65 -7.96 5.05
N LEU A 348 -3.89 -6.95 5.88
CA LEU A 348 -5.21 -6.69 6.43
C LEU A 348 -6.23 -6.35 5.33
N CYS A 349 -5.85 -5.52 4.34
CA CYS A 349 -6.73 -5.20 3.22
C CYS A 349 -7.11 -6.43 2.42
N MET A 350 -6.14 -7.30 2.05
CA MET A 350 -6.43 -8.56 1.36
C MET A 350 -7.41 -9.43 2.15
N ASN A 351 -7.13 -9.62 3.45
CA ASN A 351 -7.99 -10.44 4.31
C ASN A 351 -9.39 -9.88 4.46
N VAL A 352 -9.53 -8.57 4.65
CA VAL A 352 -10.84 -7.92 4.78
C VAL A 352 -11.64 -8.09 3.49
N VAL A 353 -11.02 -7.81 2.33
CA VAL A 353 -11.72 -7.89 1.03
C VAL A 353 -12.16 -9.32 0.71
N ASP A 354 -11.27 -10.30 0.89
CA ASP A 354 -11.57 -11.72 0.61
C ASP A 354 -12.74 -12.24 1.46
N GLY A 355 -12.88 -11.72 2.69
CA GLY A 355 -13.90 -12.16 3.64
C GLY A 355 -15.11 -11.24 3.81
N LEU A 356 -15.29 -10.19 3.00
CA LEU A 356 -16.42 -9.26 3.13
C LEU A 356 -17.77 -9.98 3.00
N VAL A 357 -18.65 -9.74 3.97
CA VAL A 357 -20.00 -10.29 3.98
C VAL A 357 -21.00 -9.19 3.66
N VAL A 358 -21.78 -9.38 2.60
CA VAL A 358 -22.84 -8.46 2.16
C VAL A 358 -24.20 -8.98 2.64
N TYR A 359 -25.07 -8.11 3.16
CA TYR A 359 -26.41 -8.43 3.61
C TYR A 359 -27.49 -7.80 2.73
N PRO A 360 -27.87 -8.42 1.58
CA PRO A 360 -28.80 -7.84 0.61
C PRO A 360 -30.17 -7.47 1.19
N LYS A 361 -30.65 -8.23 2.17
CA LYS A 361 -31.96 -7.96 2.80
C LYS A 361 -31.92 -6.72 3.72
N VAL A 362 -30.79 -6.45 4.38
CA VAL A 362 -30.62 -5.24 5.17
C VAL A 362 -30.50 -4.03 4.25
N ILE A 363 -29.71 -4.15 3.17
CA ILE A 363 -29.59 -3.13 2.13
C ILE A 363 -30.95 -2.79 1.55
N LEU A 364 -31.75 -3.81 1.19
CA LEU A 364 -33.09 -3.60 0.64
C LEU A 364 -33.99 -2.88 1.65
N LYS A 365 -33.96 -3.24 2.93
CA LYS A 365 -34.75 -2.56 3.97
C LYS A 365 -34.42 -1.07 4.04
N HIS A 366 -33.13 -0.72 4.06
CA HIS A 366 -32.71 0.68 4.10
C HIS A 366 -33.10 1.41 2.81
N MET A 367 -32.94 0.75 1.68
CA MET A 367 -33.30 1.32 0.38
C MET A 367 -34.79 1.61 0.29
N MET A 368 -35.64 0.68 0.74
CA MET A 368 -37.10 0.86 0.70
C MET A 368 -37.60 1.96 1.63
N ALA A 369 -36.86 2.33 2.65
CA ALA A 369 -37.17 3.50 3.50
C ALA A 369 -37.00 4.83 2.74
N GLU A 370 -36.10 4.89 1.77
CA GLU A 370 -35.74 6.13 1.07
C GLU A 370 -36.22 6.16 -0.40
N LEU A 371 -36.35 5.00 -1.03
CA LEU A 371 -36.68 4.88 -2.47
C LEU A 371 -37.99 5.57 -2.86
N PRO A 372 -39.08 5.53 -2.05
CA PRO A 372 -40.30 6.25 -2.38
C PRO A 372 -40.08 7.74 -2.66
N PHE A 373 -39.21 8.41 -1.90
CA PHE A 373 -38.86 9.82 -2.12
C PHE A 373 -38.03 10.01 -3.39
N MET A 374 -37.18 9.05 -3.75
CA MET A 374 -36.33 9.10 -4.95
C MET A 374 -37.11 8.78 -6.23
N ALA A 375 -38.14 7.95 -6.10
CA ALA A 375 -38.96 7.47 -7.23
C ALA A 375 -40.07 8.44 -7.64
N THR A 376 -40.21 9.59 -6.96
CA THR A 376 -41.32 10.54 -7.19
C THR A 376 -41.42 11.02 -8.63
N GLU A 377 -40.31 11.18 -9.34
CA GLU A 377 -40.32 11.53 -10.76
C GLU A 377 -40.92 10.41 -11.62
N ASN A 378 -40.54 9.17 -11.36
CA ASN A 378 -41.06 7.99 -12.10
C ASN A 378 -42.56 7.80 -11.81
N ILE A 379 -42.97 7.94 -10.55
CA ILE A 379 -44.38 7.87 -10.14
C ILE A 379 -45.17 8.96 -10.86
N MET A 380 -44.67 10.20 -10.89
CA MET A 380 -45.30 11.30 -11.60
C MET A 380 -45.47 10.98 -13.07
N MET A 381 -44.42 10.44 -13.73
CA MET A 381 -44.48 10.08 -15.14
C MET A 381 -45.50 8.96 -15.42
N ASP A 382 -45.63 7.99 -14.55
CA ASP A 382 -46.62 6.92 -14.66
C ASP A 382 -48.04 7.46 -14.45
N ALA A 383 -48.25 8.38 -13.51
CA ALA A 383 -49.53 9.07 -13.33
C ALA A 383 -49.90 9.98 -14.50
N VAL A 384 -48.94 10.63 -15.15
CA VAL A 384 -49.19 11.40 -16.40
C VAL A 384 -49.64 10.45 -17.54
N LYS A 385 -49.01 9.26 -17.70
CA LYS A 385 -49.45 8.26 -18.65
C LYS A 385 -50.90 7.75 -18.38
N ALA A 386 -51.25 7.74 -17.09
CA ALA A 386 -52.63 7.38 -16.67
C ALA A 386 -53.65 8.53 -16.89
N GLY A 387 -53.20 9.69 -17.39
CA GLY A 387 -54.10 10.81 -17.78
C GLY A 387 -54.05 12.02 -16.87
N GLY A 388 -53.15 12.07 -15.87
CA GLY A 388 -53.01 13.19 -14.94
C GLY A 388 -52.24 14.37 -15.53
N ASP A 389 -52.49 15.61 -14.99
CA ASP A 389 -51.72 16.81 -15.32
C ASP A 389 -50.39 16.87 -14.61
N ARG A 390 -49.30 17.03 -15.35
CA ARG A 390 -47.93 16.99 -14.83
C ARG A 390 -47.68 18.04 -13.74
N GLN A 391 -48.23 19.27 -13.88
CA GLN A 391 -47.96 20.36 -12.95
C GLN A 391 -48.73 20.16 -11.64
N GLU A 392 -49.98 19.72 -11.75
CA GLU A 392 -50.81 19.41 -10.57
C GLU A 392 -50.23 18.21 -9.81
N LEU A 393 -49.82 17.17 -10.52
CA LEU A 393 -49.20 15.98 -9.93
C LEU A 393 -47.88 16.32 -9.24
N HIS A 394 -47.04 17.18 -9.82
CA HIS A 394 -45.80 17.61 -9.19
C HIS A 394 -46.01 18.30 -7.86
N GLU A 395 -46.95 19.26 -7.81
CA GLU A 395 -47.27 19.96 -6.54
C GLU A 395 -47.86 19.01 -5.52
N ARG A 396 -48.73 18.09 -5.96
CA ARG A 396 -49.34 17.12 -5.06
C ARG A 396 -48.32 16.13 -4.49
N ILE A 397 -47.37 15.63 -5.31
CA ILE A 397 -46.27 14.78 -4.82
C ILE A 397 -45.42 15.56 -3.78
N ARG A 398 -45.16 16.84 -4.03
CA ARG A 398 -44.42 17.66 -3.08
C ARG A 398 -45.12 17.75 -1.72
N GLU A 399 -46.45 18.01 -1.71
CA GLU A 399 -47.25 18.04 -0.48
C GLU A 399 -47.24 16.69 0.26
N LEU A 400 -47.51 15.58 -0.46
CA LEU A 400 -47.52 14.25 0.14
C LEU A 400 -46.14 13.82 0.65
N SER A 401 -45.06 14.20 -0.05
CA SER A 401 -43.69 13.97 0.40
C SER A 401 -43.37 14.71 1.70
N MET A 402 -43.88 15.95 1.86
CA MET A 402 -43.72 16.68 3.12
C MET A 402 -44.48 16.03 4.27
N ILE A 403 -45.68 15.51 4.02
CA ILE A 403 -46.48 14.78 5.00
C ILE A 403 -45.73 13.47 5.40
N ALA A 404 -45.33 12.64 4.44
CA ALA A 404 -44.57 11.42 4.70
C ALA A 404 -43.26 11.71 5.44
N GLY A 405 -42.53 12.77 5.03
CA GLY A 405 -41.30 13.20 5.70
C GLY A 405 -41.53 13.59 7.16
N LYS A 406 -42.66 14.21 7.49
CA LYS A 406 -43.05 14.51 8.86
C LYS A 406 -43.33 13.22 9.65
N HIS A 407 -44.11 12.28 9.07
CA HIS A 407 -44.38 10.98 9.71
C HIS A 407 -43.07 10.24 10.05
N VAL A 408 -42.10 10.22 9.13
CA VAL A 408 -40.80 9.59 9.38
C VAL A 408 -39.98 10.32 10.45
N LYS A 409 -39.84 11.65 10.36
CA LYS A 409 -38.90 12.40 11.21
C LYS A 409 -39.45 12.81 12.57
N GLU A 410 -40.73 13.20 12.62
CA GLU A 410 -41.34 13.68 13.86
C GLU A 410 -42.07 12.59 14.61
N GLU A 411 -42.68 11.63 13.90
CA GLU A 411 -43.49 10.56 14.51
C GLU A 411 -42.77 9.21 14.60
N GLY A 412 -41.60 9.05 13.90
CA GLY A 412 -40.84 7.81 13.92
C GLY A 412 -41.51 6.65 13.19
N ARG A 413 -42.41 6.93 12.26
CA ARG A 413 -43.13 5.95 11.45
C ARG A 413 -42.30 5.54 10.23
N ASP A 414 -42.64 4.40 9.65
CA ASP A 414 -42.12 4.02 8.33
C ASP A 414 -42.61 5.00 7.25
N ASN A 415 -41.86 5.07 6.14
CA ASN A 415 -42.22 5.90 4.98
C ASN A 415 -43.51 5.40 4.35
N ASP A 416 -44.58 6.18 4.45
CA ASP A 416 -45.90 5.87 3.95
C ASP A 416 -46.29 6.65 2.66
N LEU A 417 -45.30 7.25 1.96
CA LEU A 417 -45.55 8.07 0.76
C LEU A 417 -46.35 7.31 -0.31
N LEU A 418 -46.05 6.02 -0.53
CA LEU A 418 -46.76 5.19 -1.52
C LEU A 418 -48.23 4.97 -1.14
N ASP A 419 -48.52 4.80 0.15
CA ASP A 419 -49.89 4.66 0.65
C ASP A 419 -50.67 5.98 0.51
N LEU A 420 -50.01 7.11 0.76
CA LEU A 420 -50.61 8.44 0.57
C LEU A 420 -50.91 8.71 -0.90
N ILE A 421 -50.01 8.35 -1.82
CA ILE A 421 -50.22 8.48 -3.27
C ILE A 421 -51.31 7.53 -3.77
N ALA A 422 -51.33 6.28 -3.32
CA ALA A 422 -52.34 5.31 -3.71
C ALA A 422 -53.76 5.69 -3.26
N ALA A 423 -53.87 6.43 -2.14
CA ALA A 423 -55.15 6.91 -1.61
C ALA A 423 -55.65 8.21 -2.30
N ASP A 424 -54.82 8.85 -3.13
CA ASP A 424 -55.13 10.09 -3.80
C ASP A 424 -55.60 9.87 -5.24
N GLU A 425 -56.87 10.13 -5.52
CA GLU A 425 -57.53 9.88 -6.82
C GLU A 425 -56.82 10.62 -7.98
N MET A 426 -56.07 11.68 -7.72
CA MET A 426 -55.40 12.46 -8.77
C MET A 426 -54.36 11.66 -9.53
N PHE A 427 -53.76 10.65 -8.90
CA PHE A 427 -52.69 9.85 -9.51
C PHE A 427 -53.19 8.73 -10.42
N HIS A 428 -54.44 8.28 -10.27
CA HIS A 428 -55.00 7.15 -10.99
C HIS A 428 -54.13 5.91 -10.99
N LEU A 429 -53.35 5.69 -9.90
CA LEU A 429 -52.44 4.56 -9.72
C LEU A 429 -52.88 3.72 -8.54
N THR A 430 -52.86 2.41 -8.72
CA THR A 430 -53.09 1.46 -7.64
C THR A 430 -51.81 1.22 -6.85
N LYS A 431 -51.95 0.75 -5.62
CA LYS A 431 -50.79 0.37 -4.79
C LYS A 431 -49.89 -0.66 -5.47
N GLU A 432 -50.48 -1.63 -6.18
CA GLU A 432 -49.74 -2.66 -6.92
C GLU A 432 -48.91 -2.08 -8.08
N GLU A 433 -49.40 -1.04 -8.75
CA GLU A 433 -48.67 -0.34 -9.80
C GLU A 433 -47.50 0.47 -9.21
N LEU A 434 -47.72 1.15 -8.09
CA LEU A 434 -46.68 1.87 -7.37
C LEU A 434 -45.58 0.93 -6.86
N GLU A 435 -45.93 -0.22 -6.32
CA GLU A 435 -44.96 -1.23 -5.84
C GLU A 435 -44.09 -1.76 -6.99
N LYS A 436 -44.62 -1.90 -8.23
CA LYS A 436 -43.83 -2.27 -9.40
C LYS A 436 -42.81 -1.22 -9.81
N THR A 437 -43.07 0.04 -9.51
CA THR A 437 -42.15 1.14 -9.74
C THR A 437 -41.00 1.12 -8.71
N MET A 438 -41.18 0.47 -7.55
CA MET A 438 -40.17 0.36 -6.48
C MET A 438 -39.16 -0.75 -6.67
N ASP A 439 -38.87 -1.15 -7.87
CA ASP A 439 -37.76 -2.09 -8.16
C ASP A 439 -36.41 -1.33 -8.08
N PRO A 440 -35.56 -1.56 -7.08
CA PRO A 440 -34.31 -0.82 -6.90
C PRO A 440 -33.37 -0.91 -8.10
N SER A 441 -33.40 -1.99 -8.85
CA SER A 441 -32.51 -2.19 -10.01
C SER A 441 -32.73 -1.15 -11.12
N LYS A 442 -33.92 -0.56 -11.18
CA LYS A 442 -34.25 0.49 -12.16
C LYS A 442 -33.62 1.84 -11.88
N TYR A 443 -33.05 2.02 -10.67
CA TYR A 443 -32.53 3.31 -10.21
C TYR A 443 -31.01 3.38 -10.10
N THR A 444 -30.31 2.27 -10.42
CA THR A 444 -28.84 2.19 -10.32
C THR A 444 -28.11 2.82 -11.51
N GLY A 445 -28.82 3.37 -12.47
CA GLY A 445 -28.25 3.99 -13.66
C GLY A 445 -27.36 3.03 -14.45
N ARG A 446 -26.14 3.43 -14.72
CA ARG A 446 -25.14 2.65 -15.46
C ARG A 446 -24.14 1.90 -14.56
N ALA A 447 -24.43 1.74 -13.27
CA ALA A 447 -23.46 1.22 -12.31
C ALA A 447 -22.88 -0.14 -12.74
N SER A 448 -23.72 -1.12 -13.07
CA SER A 448 -23.30 -2.45 -13.49
C SER A 448 -22.42 -2.43 -14.76
N VAL A 449 -22.86 -1.70 -15.79
CA VAL A 449 -22.11 -1.54 -17.06
C VAL A 449 -20.77 -0.84 -16.83
N GLN A 450 -20.71 0.11 -15.90
CA GLN A 450 -19.45 0.79 -15.53
C GLN A 450 -18.50 -0.17 -14.85
N VAL A 451 -18.98 -1.06 -13.99
CA VAL A 451 -18.13 -2.11 -13.36
C VAL A 451 -17.55 -3.02 -14.44
N ASP A 452 -18.37 -3.55 -15.33
CA ASP A 452 -17.91 -4.43 -16.43
C ASP A 452 -16.85 -3.74 -17.30
N ALA A 453 -17.11 -2.50 -17.70
CA ALA A 453 -16.17 -1.73 -18.52
C ALA A 453 -14.85 -1.43 -17.78
N PHE A 454 -14.91 -1.10 -16.49
CA PHE A 454 -13.74 -0.82 -15.69
C PHE A 454 -12.88 -2.08 -15.47
N LEU A 455 -13.52 -3.20 -15.10
CA LEU A 455 -12.81 -4.47 -14.95
C LEU A 455 -12.15 -4.89 -16.26
N LYS A 456 -12.87 -4.86 -17.37
CA LYS A 456 -12.37 -5.29 -18.68
C LYS A 456 -11.24 -4.42 -19.21
N ASN A 457 -11.39 -3.09 -19.14
CA ASN A 457 -10.53 -2.17 -19.88
C ASN A 457 -9.37 -1.62 -19.03
N VAL A 458 -9.48 -1.66 -17.72
CA VAL A 458 -8.48 -1.08 -16.79
C VAL A 458 -7.87 -2.15 -15.89
N VAL A 459 -8.69 -2.88 -15.14
CA VAL A 459 -8.19 -3.78 -14.09
C VAL A 459 -7.55 -5.04 -14.66
N ASN A 460 -8.27 -5.76 -15.56
CA ASN A 460 -7.77 -7.01 -16.11
C ASN A 460 -6.43 -6.88 -16.86
N PRO A 461 -6.17 -5.83 -17.66
CA PRO A 461 -4.86 -5.62 -18.24
C PRO A 461 -3.74 -5.47 -17.20
N VAL A 462 -4.00 -4.77 -16.09
CA VAL A 462 -3.04 -4.63 -14.99
C VAL A 462 -2.77 -5.96 -14.30
N LEU A 463 -3.82 -6.74 -14.02
CA LEU A 463 -3.68 -8.06 -13.41
C LEU A 463 -2.94 -9.05 -14.32
N GLU A 464 -3.23 -9.04 -15.63
CA GLU A 464 -2.50 -9.88 -16.58
C GLU A 464 -1.02 -9.51 -16.68
N ALA A 465 -0.70 -8.20 -16.69
CA ALA A 465 0.69 -7.72 -16.67
C ALA A 465 1.44 -8.11 -15.39
N ASN A 466 0.73 -8.41 -14.31
CA ASN A 466 1.28 -8.79 -13.01
C ASN A 466 0.90 -10.22 -12.58
N LYS A 467 0.55 -11.10 -13.51
CA LYS A 467 0.04 -12.46 -13.21
C LYS A 467 0.94 -13.30 -12.32
N ASP A 468 2.26 -13.14 -12.44
CA ASP A 468 3.23 -13.86 -11.63
C ASP A 468 3.22 -13.43 -10.14
N ALA A 469 2.59 -12.30 -9.84
CA ALA A 469 2.41 -11.78 -8.48
C ALA A 469 1.11 -12.27 -7.82
N LEU A 470 0.16 -12.82 -8.58
CA LEU A 470 -1.17 -13.20 -8.11
C LEU A 470 -1.16 -14.50 -7.27
N GLY A 471 -2.23 -14.69 -6.51
CA GLY A 471 -2.44 -15.90 -5.70
C GLY A 471 -1.79 -15.85 -4.31
N MET A 472 -1.41 -14.69 -3.86
CA MET A 472 -0.92 -14.48 -2.50
C MET A 472 -2.10 -14.52 -1.52
N THR A 473 -1.92 -15.20 -0.39
CA THR A 473 -2.88 -15.22 0.72
C THR A 473 -2.30 -14.44 1.90
N ALA A 474 -3.15 -13.66 2.57
CA ALA A 474 -2.73 -12.91 3.74
C ALA A 474 -2.64 -13.82 4.98
N GLU A 475 -1.51 -13.83 5.67
CA GLU A 475 -1.39 -14.39 7.01
C GLU A 475 -1.62 -13.28 8.05
N ILE A 476 -2.68 -13.41 8.84
CA ILE A 476 -2.98 -12.46 9.91
C ILE A 476 -2.68 -13.10 11.27
N ASN A 477 -1.77 -12.51 12.01
CA ASN A 477 -1.34 -13.03 13.31
C ASN A 477 -2.24 -12.53 14.47
N VAL A 478 -3.08 -11.54 14.25
CA VAL A 478 -3.93 -10.90 15.29
C VAL A 478 -5.22 -10.33 14.71
#